data_80df7a803bac5c84a6123fd93c3f83be
#
_entry.id   80df7a803bac5c84a6123fd93c3f83be
#
_cell.length_a   1.000
_cell.length_b   1.000
_cell.length_c   1.000
_cell.angle_alpha   90.00
_cell.angle_beta   90.00
_cell.angle_gamma   90.00
#
_symmetry.space_group_name_H-M   'P 1'
#
loop_
_entity.id
_entity.type
_entity.pdbx_description
1 polymer ?
#
loop_
_entity_poly.entity_id
_entity_poly.type
_entity_poly.pdbx_seq_one_letter_code
_entity_poly.pdbx_strand_id
1 'polypeptide(L)'
;GCVDTLTFGSETGDTAPLMHCAEYLHSDVFNSDIRPEVAKGVSFAAARTEAVKKALGAETAELLTKPNCILGIEYCKAILSLNSNIVPQTVQRIAIDHDSDKAHGAFASSSLIRSKSAEGEEISSYVPENTAVCIRALQKEKQYPASLSYLDRAVLAAVSAMPLEDLRRVPDVSEGIENRILAAAETAETCTGLFDAVKTKRYSHARIRRIVLSAYLGITNDLPNLPPYLRILGMTSCGAEILHKAKPMLPIIARPADVKKLSLEARRVFELEVRADNLYSLCTEHRRPANMDYTEKLIRI
;
A
#
# COMPACT_ATOMS: atom_id res chain seq x y z
N GLY A 1 -11.91 -19.90 -8.57
CA GLY A 1 -12.00 -18.98 -7.45
C GLY A 1 -13.36 -18.91 -6.81
N CYS A 2 -13.45 -18.08 -5.78
CA CYS A 2 -14.70 -17.81 -5.06
C CYS A 2 -15.06 -16.32 -5.14
N VAL A 3 -14.41 -15.57 -6.02
CA VAL A 3 -14.62 -14.14 -6.21
C VAL A 3 -15.09 -13.92 -7.63
N ASP A 4 -16.26 -13.32 -7.76
CA ASP A 4 -16.90 -13.02 -9.05
C ASP A 4 -16.78 -11.53 -9.40
N THR A 5 -16.65 -10.67 -8.40
CA THR A 5 -16.60 -9.22 -8.57
C THR A 5 -15.47 -8.60 -7.74
N LEU A 6 -14.76 -7.64 -8.33
CA LEU A 6 -13.80 -6.77 -7.66
C LEU A 6 -14.37 -5.35 -7.62
N THR A 7 -14.74 -4.89 -6.42
CA THR A 7 -15.32 -3.54 -6.25
C THR A 7 -14.27 -2.57 -5.70
N PHE A 8 -14.18 -1.39 -6.28
CA PHE A 8 -13.26 -0.32 -5.86
C PHE A 8 -13.88 1.08 -6.05
N GLY A 9 -13.33 2.08 -5.40
CA GLY A 9 -13.76 3.47 -5.59
C GLY A 9 -12.96 4.16 -6.70
N SER A 10 -13.62 4.97 -7.54
CA SER A 10 -12.95 5.83 -8.52
C SER A 10 -13.61 7.20 -8.61
N GLU A 11 -12.91 8.16 -9.18
CA GLU A 11 -13.42 9.50 -9.40
C GLU A 11 -14.45 9.54 -10.55
N THR A 12 -14.40 8.60 -11.48
CA THR A 12 -15.35 8.53 -12.59
C THR A 12 -16.66 7.83 -12.23
N GLY A 13 -16.66 6.84 -11.33
CA GLY A 13 -17.82 6.01 -11.04
C GLY A 13 -18.27 5.10 -12.20
N ASP A 14 -17.55 5.10 -13.31
CA ASP A 14 -17.81 4.26 -14.48
C ASP A 14 -16.61 3.36 -14.76
N THR A 15 -16.87 2.06 -14.91
CA THR A 15 -15.86 1.05 -15.16
C THR A 15 -15.42 0.98 -16.63
N ALA A 16 -16.31 1.33 -17.57
CA ALA A 16 -16.05 1.18 -18.99
C ALA A 16 -14.81 1.97 -19.47
N PRO A 17 -14.64 3.28 -19.16
CA PRO A 17 -13.45 4.01 -19.57
C PRO A 17 -12.18 3.51 -18.87
N LEU A 18 -12.28 2.98 -17.65
CA LEU A 18 -11.13 2.39 -16.93
C LEU A 18 -10.67 1.10 -17.61
N MET A 19 -11.63 0.24 -18.00
CA MET A 19 -11.33 -1.00 -18.74
C MET A 19 -10.74 -0.70 -20.10
N HIS A 20 -11.32 0.22 -20.86
CA HIS A 20 -10.81 0.63 -22.18
C HIS A 20 -9.37 1.15 -22.11
N CYS A 21 -9.06 1.97 -21.11
CA CYS A 21 -7.68 2.42 -20.85
C CYS A 21 -6.76 1.24 -20.49
N ALA A 22 -7.25 0.30 -19.67
CA ALA A 22 -6.48 -0.87 -19.25
C ALA A 22 -6.16 -1.81 -20.44
N GLU A 23 -7.11 -2.03 -21.33
CA GLU A 23 -6.93 -2.83 -22.56
C GLU A 23 -5.80 -2.24 -23.43
N TYR A 24 -5.84 -0.94 -23.68
CA TYR A 24 -4.76 -0.28 -24.42
C TYR A 24 -3.42 -0.41 -23.72
N LEU A 25 -3.35 -0.11 -22.41
CA LEU A 25 -2.11 -0.20 -21.63
C LEU A 25 -1.55 -1.62 -21.50
N HIS A 26 -2.40 -2.64 -21.73
CA HIS A 26 -2.00 -4.05 -21.72
C HIS A 26 -1.59 -4.56 -23.13
N SER A 27 -1.79 -3.77 -24.17
CA SER A 27 -1.54 -4.15 -25.55
C SER A 27 -0.08 -3.97 -26.00
N ASP A 28 0.34 -4.70 -27.03
CA ASP A 28 1.64 -4.50 -27.70
C ASP A 28 1.74 -3.14 -28.40
N VAL A 29 0.60 -2.56 -28.77
CA VAL A 29 0.53 -1.22 -29.38
C VAL A 29 1.05 -0.18 -28.41
N PHE A 30 0.63 -0.24 -27.14
CA PHE A 30 1.13 0.67 -26.10
C PHE A 30 2.66 0.57 -25.93
N ASN A 31 3.22 -0.66 -25.98
CA ASN A 31 4.67 -0.86 -25.89
C ASN A 31 5.44 -0.17 -27.03
N SER A 32 4.83 -0.04 -28.19
CA SER A 32 5.39 0.68 -29.33
C SER A 32 5.21 2.19 -29.19
N ASP A 33 4.05 2.63 -28.75
CA ASP A 33 3.67 4.05 -28.65
C ASP A 33 4.38 4.79 -27.52
N ILE A 34 4.71 4.09 -26.42
CA ILE A 34 5.36 4.73 -25.26
C ILE A 34 6.85 5.00 -25.52
N ARG A 35 7.54 4.20 -26.34
CA ARG A 35 8.99 4.33 -26.59
C ARG A 35 9.42 5.71 -27.03
N PRO A 36 8.78 6.32 -28.07
CA PRO A 36 9.13 7.67 -28.53
C PRO A 36 8.82 8.74 -27.46
N GLU A 37 7.83 8.51 -26.59
CA GLU A 37 7.50 9.45 -25.52
C GLU A 37 8.56 9.41 -24.39
N VAL A 38 9.00 8.21 -23.99
CA VAL A 38 10.09 8.03 -23.02
C VAL A 38 11.40 8.61 -23.55
N ALA A 39 11.68 8.47 -24.85
CA ALA A 39 12.90 8.99 -25.48
C ALA A 39 13.02 10.52 -25.40
N LYS A 40 11.93 11.24 -25.11
CA LYS A 40 11.95 12.71 -24.87
C LYS A 40 12.53 13.10 -23.51
N GLY A 41 12.91 12.12 -22.67
CA GLY A 41 13.48 12.38 -21.35
C GLY A 41 12.47 12.79 -20.27
N VAL A 42 11.17 12.61 -20.52
CA VAL A 42 10.10 12.85 -19.55
C VAL A 42 9.93 11.64 -18.60
N SER A 43 9.22 11.85 -17.48
CA SER A 43 8.92 10.72 -16.59
C SER A 43 8.03 9.67 -17.27
N PHE A 44 8.14 8.41 -16.86
CA PHE A 44 7.27 7.34 -17.37
C PHE A 44 5.78 7.68 -17.26
N ALA A 45 5.36 8.29 -16.13
CA ALA A 45 3.97 8.70 -15.95
C ALA A 45 3.52 9.72 -17.00
N ALA A 46 4.36 10.73 -17.31
CA ALA A 46 4.07 11.72 -18.33
C ALA A 46 4.04 11.09 -19.74
N ALA A 47 5.02 10.22 -20.05
CA ALA A 47 5.07 9.49 -21.32
C ALA A 47 3.82 8.61 -21.51
N ARG A 48 3.40 7.88 -20.46
CA ARG A 48 2.19 7.06 -20.47
C ARG A 48 0.94 7.89 -20.73
N THR A 49 0.78 9.01 -20.05
CA THR A 49 -0.38 9.90 -20.23
C THR A 49 -0.44 10.45 -21.65
N GLU A 50 0.69 10.83 -22.23
CA GLU A 50 0.75 11.34 -23.60
C GLU A 50 0.45 10.26 -24.66
N ALA A 51 0.95 9.03 -24.45
CA ALA A 51 0.62 7.89 -25.31
C ALA A 51 -0.90 7.57 -25.28
N VAL A 52 -1.50 7.53 -24.09
CA VAL A 52 -2.96 7.34 -23.94
C VAL A 52 -3.73 8.48 -24.60
N LYS A 53 -3.29 9.73 -24.43
CA LYS A 53 -3.93 10.91 -25.05
C LYS A 53 -3.95 10.81 -26.56
N LYS A 54 -2.88 10.35 -27.18
CA LYS A 54 -2.78 10.18 -28.63
C LYS A 54 -3.64 9.04 -29.15
N ALA A 55 -3.70 7.92 -28.42
CA ALA A 55 -4.40 6.72 -28.86
C ALA A 55 -5.90 6.76 -28.54
N LEU A 56 -6.28 7.24 -27.34
CA LEU A 56 -7.64 7.14 -26.81
C LEU A 56 -8.31 8.51 -26.53
N GLY A 57 -7.60 9.61 -26.77
CA GLY A 57 -8.12 10.96 -26.56
C GLY A 57 -7.85 11.53 -25.17
N ALA A 58 -8.15 12.85 -25.04
CA ALA A 58 -7.83 13.61 -23.84
C ALA A 58 -8.63 13.20 -22.61
N GLU A 59 -9.89 12.82 -22.76
CA GLU A 59 -10.76 12.39 -21.65
C GLU A 59 -10.22 11.11 -20.96
N THR A 60 -9.81 10.12 -21.75
CA THR A 60 -9.21 8.90 -21.21
C THR A 60 -7.86 9.19 -20.54
N ALA A 61 -7.06 10.07 -21.12
CA ALA A 61 -5.77 10.47 -20.54
C ALA A 61 -5.95 11.20 -19.20
N GLU A 62 -7.03 11.96 -19.01
CA GLU A 62 -7.34 12.62 -17.75
C GLU A 62 -7.54 11.64 -16.60
N LEU A 63 -8.02 10.41 -16.86
CA LEU A 63 -8.14 9.36 -15.83
C LEU A 63 -6.80 9.03 -15.18
N LEU A 64 -5.70 9.16 -15.93
CA LEU A 64 -4.34 8.91 -15.44
C LEU A 64 -3.77 10.04 -14.57
N THR A 65 -4.53 11.10 -14.36
CA THR A 65 -4.22 12.17 -13.39
C THR A 65 -4.93 11.98 -12.05
N LYS A 66 -5.92 11.07 -11.99
CA LYS A 66 -6.79 10.82 -10.84
C LYS A 66 -6.32 9.56 -10.10
N PRO A 67 -5.89 9.65 -8.82
CA PRO A 67 -5.24 8.54 -8.12
C PRO A 67 -6.06 7.25 -8.06
N ASN A 68 -7.37 7.35 -7.81
CA ASN A 68 -8.21 6.14 -7.71
C ASN A 68 -8.60 5.59 -9.08
N CYS A 69 -8.68 6.43 -10.13
CA CYS A 69 -8.81 5.95 -11.50
C CYS A 69 -7.55 5.19 -11.93
N ILE A 70 -6.34 5.68 -11.59
CA ILE A 70 -5.09 4.95 -11.86
C ILE A 70 -5.11 3.58 -11.20
N LEU A 71 -5.51 3.50 -9.92
CA LEU A 71 -5.61 2.23 -9.20
C LEU A 71 -6.65 1.30 -9.84
N GLY A 72 -7.80 1.83 -10.23
CA GLY A 72 -8.85 1.09 -10.94
C GLY A 72 -8.37 0.53 -12.29
N ILE A 73 -7.61 1.32 -13.05
CA ILE A 73 -6.99 0.88 -14.31
C ILE A 73 -5.99 -0.26 -14.05
N GLU A 74 -5.17 -0.18 -13.00
CA GLU A 74 -4.23 -1.27 -12.66
C GLU A 74 -4.96 -2.55 -12.22
N TYR A 75 -6.11 -2.46 -11.53
CA TYR A 75 -6.96 -3.61 -11.25
C TYR A 75 -7.52 -4.24 -12.54
N CYS A 76 -8.02 -3.42 -13.45
CA CYS A 76 -8.51 -3.90 -14.76
C CYS A 76 -7.38 -4.57 -15.57
N LYS A 77 -6.18 -4.00 -15.59
CA LYS A 77 -5.01 -4.60 -16.22
C LYS A 77 -4.66 -5.97 -15.61
N ALA A 78 -4.72 -6.08 -14.27
CA ALA A 78 -4.45 -7.35 -13.60
C ALA A 78 -5.49 -8.43 -13.98
N ILE A 79 -6.78 -8.07 -14.06
CA ILE A 79 -7.85 -8.96 -14.52
C ILE A 79 -7.57 -9.47 -15.94
N LEU A 80 -7.18 -8.56 -16.85
CA LEU A 80 -6.81 -8.90 -18.22
C LEU A 80 -5.58 -9.83 -18.27
N SER A 81 -4.51 -9.46 -17.55
CA SER A 81 -3.25 -10.21 -17.52
C SER A 81 -3.42 -11.63 -16.98
N LEU A 82 -4.32 -11.82 -16.02
CA LEU A 82 -4.63 -13.12 -15.43
C LEU A 82 -5.68 -13.91 -16.22
N ASN A 83 -6.22 -13.35 -17.30
CA ASN A 83 -7.34 -13.89 -18.06
C ASN A 83 -8.49 -14.34 -17.12
N SER A 84 -8.83 -13.47 -16.17
CA SER A 84 -9.78 -13.75 -15.09
C SER A 84 -11.21 -13.36 -15.49
N ASN A 85 -12.19 -14.17 -15.05
CA ASN A 85 -13.62 -13.86 -15.21
C ASN A 85 -14.16 -12.91 -14.14
N ILE A 86 -13.32 -12.36 -13.28
CA ILE A 86 -13.73 -11.37 -12.26
C ILE A 86 -14.22 -10.11 -12.96
N VAL A 87 -15.43 -9.66 -12.60
CA VAL A 87 -16.03 -8.44 -13.14
C VAL A 87 -15.59 -7.24 -12.30
N PRO A 88 -14.89 -6.26 -12.87
CA PRO A 88 -14.57 -5.03 -12.15
C PRO A 88 -15.82 -4.17 -11.99
N GLN A 89 -16.00 -3.59 -10.81
CA GLN A 89 -17.10 -2.71 -10.48
C GLN A 89 -16.59 -1.50 -9.70
N THR A 90 -16.97 -0.29 -10.08
CA THR A 90 -16.55 0.91 -9.38
C THR A 90 -17.71 1.65 -8.75
N VAL A 91 -17.42 2.26 -7.60
CA VAL A 91 -18.30 3.17 -6.89
C VAL A 91 -17.72 4.57 -7.03
N GLN A 92 -18.57 5.54 -7.44
CA GLN A 92 -18.12 6.92 -7.55
C GLN A 92 -17.75 7.48 -6.18
N ARG A 93 -16.53 8.02 -6.08
CA ARG A 93 -16.12 8.76 -4.88
C ARG A 93 -16.86 10.08 -4.80
N ILE A 94 -17.44 10.35 -3.65
CA ILE A 94 -18.01 11.66 -3.36
C ILE A 94 -16.85 12.63 -3.21
N ALA A 95 -16.91 13.73 -3.95
CA ALA A 95 -15.84 14.69 -4.22
C ALA A 95 -15.19 15.27 -2.95
N ILE A 96 -14.18 14.58 -2.46
CA ILE A 96 -13.17 15.15 -1.57
C ILE A 96 -11.83 14.84 -2.25
N ASP A 97 -11.09 15.88 -2.60
CA ASP A 97 -9.72 15.72 -3.10
C ASP A 97 -8.91 14.91 -2.09
N HIS A 98 -8.05 14.03 -2.60
CA HIS A 98 -7.31 13.04 -1.81
C HIS A 98 -6.53 13.68 -0.64
N ASP A 99 -6.13 14.94 -0.76
CA ASP A 99 -5.37 15.71 0.22
C ASP A 99 -6.14 16.96 0.72
N SER A 100 -7.49 16.94 0.68
CA SER A 100 -8.27 18.05 1.20
C SER A 100 -8.12 18.18 2.72
N ASP A 101 -7.69 19.35 3.17
CA ASP A 101 -7.64 19.71 4.59
C ASP A 101 -9.02 20.07 5.18
N LYS A 102 -10.09 19.93 4.38
CA LYS A 102 -11.45 20.26 4.79
C LYS A 102 -12.38 19.06 4.66
N ALA A 103 -13.17 18.85 5.70
CA ALA A 103 -14.27 17.89 5.66
C ALA A 103 -15.46 18.45 4.85
N HIS A 104 -16.18 17.57 4.18
CA HIS A 104 -17.43 17.90 3.49
C HIS A 104 -18.59 17.10 4.11
N GLY A 105 -19.29 17.71 5.06
CA GLY A 105 -20.29 16.98 5.87
C GLY A 105 -19.65 15.87 6.70
N ALA A 106 -20.15 14.64 6.56
CA ALA A 106 -19.63 13.44 7.23
C ALA A 106 -18.41 12.82 6.52
N PHE A 107 -17.97 13.37 5.39
CA PHE A 107 -16.83 12.84 4.63
C PHE A 107 -15.57 13.65 4.86
N ALA A 108 -14.48 12.96 5.07
CA ALA A 108 -13.15 13.54 5.24
C ALA A 108 -12.10 12.68 4.53
N SER A 109 -10.99 13.30 4.09
CA SER A 109 -9.86 12.54 3.56
C SER A 109 -9.21 11.72 4.67
N SER A 110 -8.58 10.59 4.30
CA SER A 110 -7.82 9.79 5.28
C SER A 110 -6.66 10.58 5.90
N SER A 111 -6.11 11.55 5.18
CA SER A 111 -5.06 12.44 5.67
C SER A 111 -5.61 13.36 6.76
N LEU A 112 -6.77 13.97 6.52
CA LEU A 112 -7.43 14.84 7.51
C LEU A 112 -7.82 14.06 8.77
N ILE A 113 -8.39 12.83 8.62
CA ILE A 113 -8.74 11.99 9.78
C ILE A 113 -7.50 11.64 10.61
N ARG A 114 -6.38 11.31 9.95
CA ARG A 114 -5.11 11.04 10.68
C ARG A 114 -4.55 12.26 11.38
N SER A 115 -4.58 13.45 10.74
CA SER A 115 -4.13 14.71 11.38
C SER A 115 -4.96 15.02 12.60
N LYS A 116 -6.29 15.05 12.47
CA LYS A 116 -7.22 15.29 13.60
C LYS A 116 -6.99 14.29 14.73
N SER A 117 -6.85 13.03 14.40
CA SER A 117 -6.59 12.00 15.41
C SER A 117 -5.24 12.17 16.11
N ALA A 118 -4.19 12.58 15.40
CA ALA A 118 -2.88 12.88 15.99
C ALA A 118 -2.93 14.10 16.94
N GLU A 119 -3.80 15.05 16.64
CA GLU A 119 -4.06 16.25 17.46
C GLU A 119 -5.02 15.99 18.63
N GLY A 120 -5.54 14.74 18.74
CA GLY A 120 -6.49 14.36 19.79
C GLY A 120 -7.92 14.84 19.56
N GLU A 121 -8.24 15.29 18.34
CA GLU A 121 -9.59 15.70 17.99
C GLU A 121 -10.54 14.52 17.81
N GLU A 122 -11.84 14.78 18.03
CA GLU A 122 -12.92 13.79 17.83
C GLU A 122 -13.12 13.51 16.33
N ILE A 123 -13.10 12.24 15.95
CA ILE A 123 -13.22 11.78 14.57
C ILE A 123 -14.41 10.86 14.29
N SER A 124 -15.26 10.62 15.29
CA SER A 124 -16.41 9.69 15.19
C SER A 124 -17.40 10.07 14.09
N SER A 125 -17.52 11.35 13.75
CA SER A 125 -18.39 11.82 12.67
C SER A 125 -17.89 11.46 11.26
N TYR A 126 -16.64 11.03 11.12
CA TYR A 126 -16.00 10.71 9.83
C TYR A 126 -15.76 9.22 9.61
N VAL A 127 -16.09 8.39 10.59
CA VAL A 127 -15.85 6.94 10.54
C VAL A 127 -17.11 6.18 10.97
N PRO A 128 -17.30 4.91 10.54
CA PRO A 128 -18.41 4.09 11.03
C PRO A 128 -18.38 3.94 12.56
N GLU A 129 -19.54 3.81 13.19
CA GLU A 129 -19.68 3.74 14.66
C GLU A 129 -18.79 2.63 15.27
N ASN A 130 -18.77 1.44 14.67
CA ASN A 130 -17.90 0.35 15.14
C ASN A 130 -16.41 0.71 15.12
N THR A 131 -15.98 1.48 14.10
CA THR A 131 -14.62 1.98 13.99
C THR A 131 -14.34 3.01 15.08
N ALA A 132 -15.28 3.92 15.33
CA ALA A 132 -15.17 4.91 16.40
C ALA A 132 -15.05 4.25 17.78
N VAL A 133 -15.85 3.20 18.05
CA VAL A 133 -15.76 2.41 19.28
C VAL A 133 -14.37 1.78 19.45
N CYS A 134 -13.85 1.14 18.39
CA CYS A 134 -12.51 0.56 18.42
C CYS A 134 -11.41 1.61 18.67
N ILE A 135 -11.49 2.77 18.00
CA ILE A 135 -10.52 3.84 18.17
C ILE A 135 -10.54 4.36 19.61
N ARG A 136 -11.72 4.63 20.20
CA ARG A 136 -11.83 5.05 21.59
C ARG A 136 -11.24 4.05 22.59
N ALA A 137 -11.45 2.74 22.33
CA ALA A 137 -10.85 1.69 23.15
C ALA A 137 -9.32 1.73 23.07
N LEU A 138 -8.76 1.82 21.86
CA LEU A 138 -7.31 1.90 21.65
C LEU A 138 -6.69 3.16 22.20
N GLN A 139 -7.40 4.31 22.13
CA GLN A 139 -6.96 5.57 22.76
C GLN A 139 -6.88 5.46 24.27
N LYS A 140 -7.88 4.83 24.91
CA LYS A 140 -7.88 4.56 26.35
C LYS A 140 -6.68 3.72 26.78
N GLU A 141 -6.27 2.78 25.95
CA GLU A 141 -5.09 1.94 26.18
C GLU A 141 -3.78 2.59 25.69
N LYS A 142 -3.83 3.80 25.14
CA LYS A 142 -2.68 4.52 24.56
C LYS A 142 -2.00 3.76 23.41
N GLN A 143 -2.76 2.97 22.68
CA GLN A 143 -2.34 2.20 21.48
C GLN A 143 -2.75 2.88 20.19
N TYR A 144 -3.23 4.11 20.25
CA TYR A 144 -3.62 4.95 19.11
C TYR A 144 -3.53 6.44 19.51
N PRO A 145 -3.12 7.35 18.61
CA PRO A 145 -2.64 7.10 17.26
C PRO A 145 -1.23 6.52 17.22
N ALA A 146 -0.90 5.84 16.10
CA ALA A 146 0.47 5.43 15.82
C ALA A 146 1.24 6.56 15.13
N SER A 147 2.50 6.78 15.53
CA SER A 147 3.39 7.75 14.92
C SER A 147 4.77 7.17 14.66
N LEU A 148 5.30 7.42 13.46
CA LEU A 148 6.67 7.01 13.11
C LEU A 148 7.73 7.69 14.00
N SER A 149 7.43 8.84 14.61
CA SER A 149 8.34 9.56 15.49
C SER A 149 8.83 8.73 16.67
N TYR A 150 8.04 7.77 17.15
CA TYR A 150 8.49 6.83 18.19
C TYR A 150 9.66 5.95 17.76
N LEU A 151 9.84 5.75 16.43
CA LEU A 151 10.90 4.94 15.85
C LEU A 151 12.06 5.76 15.28
N ASP A 152 12.06 7.09 15.37
CA ASP A 152 13.07 7.95 14.74
C ASP A 152 14.50 7.46 15.02
N ARG A 153 14.86 7.30 16.27
CA ARG A 153 16.21 6.87 16.65
C ARG A 153 16.53 5.45 16.19
N ALA A 154 15.57 4.54 16.23
CA ALA A 154 15.76 3.16 15.82
C ALA A 154 15.96 3.04 14.30
N VAL A 155 15.14 3.75 13.52
CA VAL A 155 15.25 3.79 12.06
C VAL A 155 16.56 4.46 11.63
N LEU A 156 16.88 5.62 12.20
CA LEU A 156 18.13 6.34 11.89
C LEU A 156 19.35 5.49 12.23
N ALA A 157 19.40 4.88 13.41
CA ALA A 157 20.50 4.01 13.80
C ALA A 157 20.69 2.82 12.85
N ALA A 158 19.57 2.16 12.47
CA ALA A 158 19.62 1.03 11.54
C ALA A 158 20.10 1.45 10.14
N VAL A 159 19.63 2.58 9.62
CA VAL A 159 20.00 3.07 8.29
C VAL A 159 21.45 3.58 8.29
N SER A 160 21.89 4.31 9.30
CA SER A 160 23.28 4.82 9.40
C SER A 160 24.30 3.70 9.52
N ALA A 161 23.93 2.57 10.15
CA ALA A 161 24.81 1.41 10.30
C ALA A 161 24.74 0.44 9.11
N MET A 162 23.85 0.69 8.12
CA MET A 162 23.63 -0.25 7.02
C MET A 162 24.72 -0.16 5.96
N PRO A 163 25.35 -1.29 5.58
CA PRO A 163 26.28 -1.32 4.45
C PRO A 163 25.58 -0.87 3.15
N LEU A 164 26.31 -0.14 2.31
CA LEU A 164 25.80 0.35 1.02
C LEU A 164 25.24 -0.78 0.15
N GLU A 165 25.91 -1.93 0.13
CA GLU A 165 25.48 -3.09 -0.66
C GLU A 165 24.16 -3.68 -0.16
N ASP A 166 23.88 -3.65 1.13
CA ASP A 166 22.62 -4.10 1.69
C ASP A 166 21.49 -3.13 1.33
N LEU A 167 21.76 -1.83 1.37
CA LEU A 167 20.77 -0.82 0.95
C LEU A 167 20.44 -0.92 -0.55
N ARG A 168 21.41 -1.29 -1.39
CA ARG A 168 21.18 -1.56 -2.82
C ARG A 168 20.27 -2.76 -3.11
N ARG A 169 20.14 -3.67 -2.16
CA ARG A 169 19.24 -4.83 -2.27
C ARG A 169 17.79 -4.50 -1.91
N VAL A 170 17.52 -3.32 -1.38
CA VAL A 170 16.18 -2.88 -1.01
C VAL A 170 15.39 -2.51 -2.28
N PRO A 171 14.08 -2.87 -2.35
CA PRO A 171 13.22 -2.48 -3.46
C PRO A 171 13.20 -0.96 -3.70
N ASP A 172 12.99 -0.55 -4.94
CA ASP A 172 12.95 0.85 -5.38
C ASP A 172 14.31 1.61 -5.30
N VAL A 173 15.37 0.99 -4.82
CA VAL A 173 16.70 1.60 -4.83
C VAL A 173 17.30 1.54 -6.23
N SER A 174 17.57 2.70 -6.80
CA SER A 174 18.21 2.88 -8.10
C SER A 174 18.71 4.31 -8.24
N GLU A 175 19.56 4.54 -9.25
CA GLU A 175 19.97 5.89 -9.67
C GLU A 175 20.74 6.70 -8.61
N GLY A 176 21.37 6.02 -7.65
CA GLY A 176 22.21 6.65 -6.63
C GLY A 176 21.44 7.22 -5.42
N ILE A 177 20.15 6.88 -5.25
CA ILE A 177 19.36 7.31 -4.10
C ILE A 177 19.94 6.76 -2.78
N GLU A 178 20.58 5.58 -2.81
CA GLU A 178 21.22 4.95 -1.67
C GLU A 178 22.31 5.84 -1.06
N ASN A 179 23.14 6.47 -1.89
CA ASN A 179 24.20 7.35 -1.40
C ASN A 179 23.62 8.59 -0.70
N ARG A 180 22.50 9.13 -1.22
CA ARG A 180 21.84 10.28 -0.61
C ARG A 180 21.18 9.90 0.71
N ILE A 181 20.60 8.70 0.80
CA ILE A 181 19.96 8.21 2.04
C ILE A 181 21.03 8.06 3.13
N LEU A 182 22.17 7.41 2.84
CA LEU A 182 23.25 7.24 3.81
C LEU A 182 23.83 8.58 4.25
N ALA A 183 24.14 9.49 3.31
CA ALA A 183 24.64 10.81 3.64
C ALA A 183 23.66 11.65 4.49
N ALA A 184 22.35 11.58 4.19
CA ALA A 184 21.35 12.27 4.98
C ALA A 184 21.17 11.64 6.38
N ALA A 185 21.34 10.33 6.51
CA ALA A 185 21.24 9.63 7.80
C ALA A 185 22.35 10.03 8.80
N GLU A 186 23.50 10.53 8.33
CA GLU A 186 24.61 11.00 9.18
C GLU A 186 24.22 12.24 10.01
N THR A 187 23.29 13.06 9.52
CA THR A 187 22.96 14.36 10.15
C THR A 187 21.50 14.51 10.54
N ALA A 188 20.61 13.62 10.04
CA ALA A 188 19.18 13.69 10.35
C ALA A 188 18.90 13.37 11.84
N GLU A 189 18.02 14.15 12.44
CA GLU A 189 17.59 13.93 13.83
C GLU A 189 16.28 13.15 13.91
N THR A 190 15.48 13.15 12.81
CA THR A 190 14.18 12.48 12.69
C THR A 190 14.04 11.79 11.35
N CYS A 191 13.12 10.82 11.24
CA CYS A 191 12.77 10.22 9.96
C CYS A 191 12.26 11.24 8.95
N THR A 192 11.46 12.22 9.40
CA THR A 192 10.97 13.30 8.54
C THR A 192 12.12 14.14 8.00
N GLY A 193 13.05 14.54 8.87
CA GLY A 193 14.27 15.27 8.45
C GLY A 193 15.11 14.50 7.44
N LEU A 194 15.27 13.18 7.63
CA LEU A 194 15.91 12.29 6.65
C LEU A 194 15.18 12.33 5.29
N PHE A 195 13.84 12.19 5.30
CA PHE A 195 13.07 12.18 4.06
C PHE A 195 13.17 13.51 3.31
N ASP A 196 13.13 14.63 4.04
CA ASP A 196 13.23 15.98 3.48
C ASP A 196 14.62 16.23 2.86
N ALA A 197 15.68 15.79 3.53
CA ALA A 197 17.05 15.94 3.04
C ALA A 197 17.32 15.12 1.75
N VAL A 198 16.68 13.95 1.60
CA VAL A 198 16.83 13.10 0.41
C VAL A 198 15.98 13.57 -0.75
N LYS A 199 14.84 14.25 -0.47
CA LYS A 199 13.85 14.64 -1.48
C LYS A 199 14.45 15.52 -2.58
N THR A 200 14.06 15.24 -3.84
CA THR A 200 14.38 16.07 -5.02
C THR A 200 13.20 16.00 -6.01
N LYS A 201 13.29 16.71 -7.14
CA LYS A 201 12.33 16.52 -8.25
C LYS A 201 12.29 15.08 -8.78
N ARG A 202 13.40 14.35 -8.65
CA ARG A 202 13.56 12.96 -9.11
C ARG A 202 13.06 11.94 -8.08
N TYR A 203 13.22 12.22 -6.79
CA TYR A 203 12.89 11.30 -5.69
C TYR A 203 11.73 11.86 -4.89
N SER A 204 10.56 11.21 -4.98
CA SER A 204 9.37 11.60 -4.21
C SER A 204 9.46 11.14 -2.75
N HIS A 205 8.81 11.83 -1.83
CA HIS A 205 8.71 11.42 -0.43
C HIS A 205 8.18 9.99 -0.27
N ALA A 206 7.18 9.60 -1.06
CA ALA A 206 6.60 8.25 -0.98
C ALA A 206 7.63 7.17 -1.31
N ARG A 207 8.48 7.38 -2.33
CA ARG A 207 9.58 6.46 -2.69
C ARG A 207 10.62 6.38 -1.57
N ILE A 208 11.05 7.53 -1.05
CA ILE A 208 12.06 7.59 0.01
C ILE A 208 11.57 6.87 1.27
N ARG A 209 10.31 7.13 1.69
CA ARG A 209 9.70 6.46 2.84
C ARG A 209 9.66 4.94 2.67
N ARG A 210 9.23 4.45 1.48
CA ARG A 210 9.24 3.01 1.20
C ARG A 210 10.62 2.42 1.31
N ILE A 211 11.64 3.02 0.71
CA ILE A 211 13.01 2.53 0.76
C ILE A 211 13.52 2.46 2.20
N VAL A 212 13.41 3.55 2.96
CA VAL A 212 13.92 3.63 4.33
C VAL A 212 13.21 2.63 5.25
N LEU A 213 11.87 2.52 5.15
CA LEU A 213 11.12 1.56 5.96
C LEU A 213 11.34 0.12 5.51
N SER A 214 11.49 -0.14 4.22
CA SER A 214 11.87 -1.46 3.70
C SER A 214 13.25 -1.88 4.20
N ALA A 215 14.22 -0.96 4.18
CA ALA A 215 15.56 -1.19 4.72
C ALA A 215 15.48 -1.54 6.21
N TYR A 216 14.75 -0.77 7.00
CA TYR A 216 14.56 -1.01 8.44
C TYR A 216 13.88 -2.35 8.74
N LEU A 217 12.88 -2.73 7.93
CA LEU A 217 12.18 -4.01 8.04
C LEU A 217 13.01 -5.21 7.52
N GLY A 218 14.04 -4.98 6.74
CA GLY A 218 14.82 -6.03 6.09
C GLY A 218 14.14 -6.61 4.85
N ILE A 219 13.33 -5.81 4.17
CA ILE A 219 12.70 -6.17 2.89
C ILE A 219 13.73 -5.99 1.76
N THR A 220 13.93 -7.03 0.97
CA THR A 220 14.92 -7.08 -0.11
C THR A 220 14.31 -7.58 -1.42
N ASN A 221 14.99 -7.33 -2.55
CA ASN A 221 14.53 -7.66 -3.89
C ASN A 221 14.40 -9.18 -4.18
N ASP A 222 14.87 -10.04 -3.28
CA ASP A 222 14.80 -11.49 -3.39
C ASP A 222 13.53 -12.10 -2.77
N LEU A 223 12.58 -11.26 -2.35
CA LEU A 223 11.25 -11.72 -1.95
C LEU A 223 10.40 -12.09 -3.16
N PRO A 224 9.42 -13.02 -2.99
CA PRO A 224 8.53 -13.39 -4.08
C PRO A 224 7.72 -12.18 -4.59
N ASN A 225 7.58 -12.07 -5.91
CA ASN A 225 6.81 -10.99 -6.56
C ASN A 225 5.29 -11.16 -6.43
N LEU A 226 4.83 -12.36 -6.06
CA LEU A 226 3.41 -12.68 -5.87
C LEU A 226 3.17 -13.09 -4.41
N PRO A 227 1.96 -12.84 -3.88
CA PRO A 227 1.59 -13.31 -2.55
C PRO A 227 1.79 -14.82 -2.44
N PRO A 228 2.58 -15.33 -1.47
CA PRO A 228 2.87 -16.75 -1.39
C PRO A 228 1.80 -17.55 -0.61
N TYR A 229 0.80 -16.87 -0.05
CA TYR A 229 -0.34 -17.45 0.68
C TYR A 229 -1.50 -16.44 0.78
N LEU A 230 -2.64 -16.93 1.23
CA LEU A 230 -3.81 -16.11 1.59
C LEU A 230 -3.99 -16.16 3.11
N ARG A 231 -3.95 -15.02 3.78
CA ARG A 231 -4.14 -14.90 5.23
C ARG A 231 -5.57 -14.48 5.55
N ILE A 232 -6.28 -15.30 6.32
CA ILE A 232 -7.65 -15.04 6.77
C ILE A 232 -7.56 -14.44 8.17
N LEU A 233 -8.00 -13.20 8.33
CA LEU A 233 -7.99 -12.48 9.61
C LEU A 233 -9.34 -12.57 10.34
N GLY A 234 -10.43 -12.68 9.59
CA GLY A 234 -11.78 -12.81 10.13
C GLY A 234 -12.74 -13.38 9.09
N MET A 235 -13.83 -13.98 9.55
CA MET A 235 -14.89 -14.50 8.69
C MET A 235 -16.22 -14.63 9.41
N THR A 236 -17.30 -14.56 8.65
CA THR A 236 -18.66 -14.96 9.06
C THR A 236 -18.84 -16.47 8.89
N SER A 237 -19.99 -17.01 9.34
CA SER A 237 -20.39 -18.40 9.06
C SER A 237 -20.45 -18.67 7.55
N CYS A 238 -21.00 -17.76 6.77
CA CYS A 238 -21.05 -17.85 5.29
C CYS A 238 -19.62 -17.86 4.70
N GLY A 239 -18.71 -17.03 5.22
CA GLY A 239 -17.30 -17.03 4.82
C GLY A 239 -16.62 -18.38 5.09
N ALA A 240 -16.95 -19.06 6.20
CA ALA A 240 -16.45 -20.39 6.50
C ALA A 240 -16.94 -21.45 5.50
N GLU A 241 -18.21 -21.37 5.07
CA GLU A 241 -18.76 -22.27 4.03
C GLU A 241 -18.05 -22.05 2.68
N ILE A 242 -17.81 -20.78 2.30
CA ILE A 242 -17.05 -20.45 1.09
C ILE A 242 -15.65 -21.07 1.16
N LEU A 243 -14.94 -20.89 2.26
CA LEU A 243 -13.59 -21.45 2.42
C LEU A 243 -13.58 -22.98 2.37
N HIS A 244 -14.62 -23.65 2.88
CA HIS A 244 -14.74 -25.10 2.82
C HIS A 244 -14.92 -25.61 1.38
N LYS A 245 -15.64 -24.88 0.55
CA LYS A 245 -15.88 -25.21 -0.88
C LYS A 245 -14.76 -24.72 -1.79
N ALA A 246 -13.97 -23.76 -1.36
CA ALA A 246 -12.90 -23.15 -2.15
C ALA A 246 -11.81 -24.17 -2.50
N LYS A 247 -11.27 -24.03 -3.71
CA LYS A 247 -10.06 -24.74 -4.16
C LYS A 247 -8.99 -23.69 -4.48
N PRO A 248 -8.39 -23.07 -3.46
CA PRO A 248 -7.41 -22.01 -3.68
C PRO A 248 -6.14 -22.57 -4.29
N MET A 249 -5.52 -21.80 -5.17
CA MET A 249 -4.21 -22.10 -5.75
C MET A 249 -3.07 -21.84 -4.76
N LEU A 250 -3.31 -20.95 -3.78
CA LEU A 250 -2.34 -20.58 -2.76
C LEU A 250 -2.70 -21.22 -1.41
N PRO A 251 -1.71 -21.53 -0.57
CA PRO A 251 -1.95 -21.96 0.81
C PRO A 251 -2.80 -20.93 1.57
N ILE A 252 -3.74 -21.42 2.40
CA ILE A 252 -4.52 -20.56 3.29
C ILE A 252 -3.94 -20.64 4.71
N ILE A 253 -3.72 -19.49 5.33
CA ILE A 253 -3.40 -19.36 6.75
C ILE A 253 -4.64 -18.82 7.46
N ALA A 254 -5.32 -19.66 8.23
CA ALA A 254 -6.44 -19.27 9.09
C ALA A 254 -6.08 -19.40 10.58
N ARG A 255 -5.01 -20.11 10.91
CA ARG A 255 -4.52 -20.35 12.28
C ARG A 255 -3.00 -20.28 12.29
N PRO A 256 -2.37 -19.86 13.40
CA PRO A 256 -0.90 -19.83 13.53
C PRO A 256 -0.22 -21.18 13.20
N ALA A 257 -0.87 -22.30 13.50
CA ALA A 257 -0.34 -23.63 13.17
C ALA A 257 -0.19 -23.89 11.66
N ASP A 258 -0.94 -23.20 10.82
CA ASP A 258 -0.90 -23.38 9.36
C ASP A 258 0.41 -22.83 8.75
N VAL A 259 1.09 -21.90 9.44
CA VAL A 259 2.40 -21.35 9.04
C VAL A 259 3.46 -22.47 8.92
N LYS A 260 3.36 -23.52 9.74
CA LYS A 260 4.29 -24.67 9.69
C LYS A 260 4.22 -25.44 8.37
N LYS A 261 3.12 -25.31 7.61
CA LYS A 261 2.90 -25.98 6.33
C LYS A 261 3.40 -25.19 5.13
N LEU A 262 3.80 -23.93 5.32
CA LEU A 262 4.31 -23.07 4.28
C LEU A 262 5.70 -23.52 3.78
N SER A 263 6.01 -23.21 2.54
CA SER A 263 7.37 -23.28 2.02
C SER A 263 8.30 -22.35 2.81
N LEU A 264 9.60 -22.56 2.71
CA LEU A 264 10.59 -21.68 3.36
C LEU A 264 10.45 -20.23 2.91
N GLU A 265 10.23 -20.00 1.61
CA GLU A 265 10.04 -18.67 1.04
C GLU A 265 8.77 -18.00 1.58
N ALA A 266 7.64 -18.71 1.59
CA ALA A 266 6.38 -18.20 2.13
C ALA A 266 6.47 -17.94 3.64
N ARG A 267 7.19 -18.77 4.39
CA ARG A 267 7.44 -18.56 5.82
C ARG A 267 8.28 -17.31 6.07
N ARG A 268 9.30 -17.05 5.25
CA ARG A 268 10.09 -15.82 5.32
C ARG A 268 9.22 -14.57 5.16
N VAL A 269 8.25 -14.57 4.24
CA VAL A 269 7.29 -13.47 4.09
C VAL A 269 6.44 -13.31 5.35
N PHE A 270 5.94 -14.41 5.92
CA PHE A 270 5.16 -14.35 7.15
C PHE A 270 5.98 -13.82 8.34
N GLU A 271 7.23 -14.20 8.46
CA GLU A 271 8.14 -13.69 9.50
C GLU A 271 8.40 -12.18 9.35
N LEU A 272 8.44 -11.67 8.11
CA LEU A 272 8.51 -10.24 7.84
C LEU A 272 7.22 -9.51 8.23
N GLU A 273 6.03 -10.10 7.98
CA GLU A 273 4.76 -9.56 8.46
C GLU A 273 4.75 -9.45 10.00
N VAL A 274 5.10 -10.53 10.69
CA VAL A 274 5.21 -10.54 12.16
C VAL A 274 6.18 -9.47 12.65
N ARG A 275 7.34 -9.33 11.98
CA ARG A 275 8.31 -8.29 12.31
C ARG A 275 7.72 -6.89 12.11
N ALA A 276 7.00 -6.67 11.02
CA ALA A 276 6.36 -5.39 10.75
C ALA A 276 5.31 -5.04 11.81
N ASP A 277 4.47 -5.99 12.21
CA ASP A 277 3.47 -5.80 13.26
C ASP A 277 4.11 -5.54 14.64
N ASN A 278 5.18 -6.26 14.96
CA ASN A 278 5.95 -6.02 16.18
C ASN A 278 6.56 -4.60 16.21
N LEU A 279 7.10 -4.12 15.08
CA LEU A 279 7.66 -2.78 14.97
C LEU A 279 6.56 -1.71 14.93
N TYR A 280 5.42 -1.99 14.27
CA TYR A 280 4.28 -1.09 14.30
C TYR A 280 3.76 -0.86 15.73
N SER A 281 3.76 -1.89 16.57
CA SER A 281 3.35 -1.76 17.97
C SER A 281 4.23 -0.78 18.78
N LEU A 282 5.47 -0.53 18.34
CA LEU A 282 6.37 0.47 18.93
C LEU A 282 6.07 1.90 18.45
N CYS A 283 5.20 2.07 17.46
CA CYS A 283 4.77 3.38 16.97
C CYS A 283 3.66 4.01 17.84
N THR A 284 3.33 3.43 18.98
CA THR A 284 2.31 3.89 19.92
C THR A 284 2.90 4.13 21.30
N GLU A 285 2.23 4.93 22.14
CA GLU A 285 2.70 5.22 23.50
C GLU A 285 2.84 3.96 24.36
N HIS A 286 1.82 3.07 24.28
CA HIS A 286 1.83 1.77 24.93
C HIS A 286 1.87 0.66 23.87
N ARG A 287 2.97 -0.07 23.83
CA ARG A 287 3.12 -1.15 22.86
C ARG A 287 2.22 -2.34 23.18
N ARG A 288 1.74 -3.01 22.16
CA ARG A 288 1.11 -4.33 22.26
C ARG A 288 2.18 -5.42 22.44
N PRO A 289 1.82 -6.57 23.01
CA PRO A 289 2.74 -7.71 23.06
C PRO A 289 3.28 -8.08 21.68
N ALA A 290 4.54 -8.49 21.62
CA ALA A 290 5.12 -8.96 20.38
C ALA A 290 4.59 -10.35 19.99
N ASN A 291 4.69 -10.69 18.70
CA ASN A 291 4.34 -12.00 18.14
C ASN A 291 2.85 -12.38 18.28
N MET A 292 1.97 -11.38 18.29
CA MET A 292 0.53 -11.62 18.38
C MET A 292 0.00 -12.42 17.18
N ASP A 293 0.64 -12.31 16.02
CA ASP A 293 0.32 -13.11 14.83
C ASP A 293 0.38 -14.62 15.05
N TYR A 294 1.17 -15.07 16.03
CA TYR A 294 1.27 -16.48 16.42
C TYR A 294 0.27 -16.87 17.51
N THR A 295 -0.41 -15.93 18.14
CA THR A 295 -1.26 -16.19 19.32
C THR A 295 -2.69 -15.75 19.14
N GLU A 296 -2.96 -14.74 18.34
CA GLU A 296 -4.31 -14.24 18.09
C GLU A 296 -5.16 -15.27 17.33
N LYS A 297 -6.42 -15.33 17.75
CA LYS A 297 -7.39 -16.21 17.11
C LYS A 297 -8.08 -15.49 15.98
N LEU A 298 -8.49 -16.26 14.97
CA LEU A 298 -9.34 -15.82 13.91
C LEU A 298 -10.62 -15.15 14.46
N ILE A 299 -10.92 -13.96 13.99
CA ILE A 299 -12.16 -13.23 14.34
C ILE A 299 -13.33 -13.93 13.66
N ARG A 300 -14.32 -14.35 14.45
CA ARG A 300 -15.58 -14.93 13.97
C ARG A 300 -16.72 -14.00 14.31
N ILE A 301 -17.51 -13.65 13.29
CA ILE A 301 -18.68 -12.75 13.36
C ILE A 301 -19.93 -13.56 13.07
#